data_d5467c506c3a14e3353bf17bd183a179
#
_entry.id   d5467c506c3a14e3353bf17bd183a179
#
_cell.length_a   1.000
_cell.length_b   1.000
_cell.length_c   1.000
_cell.angle_alpha   90.00
_cell.angle_beta   90.00
_cell.angle_gamma   90.00
#
_symmetry.space_group_name_H-M   'P 1'
#
loop_
_entity.id
_entity.type
_entity.pdbx_description
1 polymer ?
#
loop_
_entity_poly.entity_id
_entity_poly.type
_entity_poly.pdbx_seq_one_letter_code
_entity_poly.pdbx_strand_id
1 'polypeptide(L)'
;TAEEYRSLVTPFDKEVLDYANGLSSHNILHCCGWGGDKNRVEVWQDYEAAAINWAVYVEEMDIPSGREFFGGKPALGGLDNRKEGVLYSGNEEEIRKAVRELIETCGKKGFLLGADCTIPGDLPAEHVRWVLEEARSI
;
A
#
# COMPACT_ATOMS: atom_id res chain seq x y z
N THR A 1 17.30 -15.16 -2.25
CA THR A 1 16.43 -15.55 -3.39
C THR A 1 15.01 -15.78 -2.93
N ALA A 2 14.03 -15.77 -3.84
CA ALA A 2 12.63 -16.11 -3.54
C ALA A 2 12.48 -17.56 -3.02
N GLU A 3 13.30 -18.48 -3.52
CA GLU A 3 13.30 -19.87 -3.08
C GLU A 3 13.77 -20.00 -1.61
N GLU A 4 14.87 -19.33 -1.24
CA GLU A 4 15.34 -19.28 0.14
C GLU A 4 14.29 -18.65 1.05
N TYR A 5 13.66 -17.56 0.63
CA TYR A 5 12.58 -16.93 1.39
C TYR A 5 11.43 -17.92 1.64
N ARG A 6 10.95 -18.59 0.59
CA ARG A 6 9.86 -19.57 0.70
C ARG A 6 10.21 -20.74 1.60
N SER A 7 11.47 -21.17 1.63
CA SER A 7 11.88 -22.31 2.47
C SER A 7 12.18 -21.93 3.93
N LEU A 8 12.75 -20.75 4.15
CA LEU A 8 13.28 -20.36 5.47
C LEU A 8 12.39 -19.37 6.22
N VAL A 9 11.59 -18.56 5.53
CA VAL A 9 10.81 -17.46 6.13
C VAL A 9 9.31 -17.69 6.03
N THR A 10 8.81 -18.01 4.84
CA THR A 10 7.36 -18.18 4.58
C THR A 10 6.63 -19.08 5.58
N PRO A 11 7.18 -20.21 6.06
CA PRO A 11 6.46 -21.03 7.06
C PRO A 11 6.16 -20.28 8.34
N PHE A 12 7.09 -19.47 8.82
CA PHE A 12 6.93 -18.67 10.04
C PHE A 12 6.01 -17.46 9.82
N ASP A 13 6.14 -16.79 8.68
CA ASP A 13 5.26 -15.69 8.31
C ASP A 13 3.80 -16.15 8.27
N LYS A 14 3.54 -17.31 7.64
CA LYS A 14 2.19 -17.88 7.57
C LYS A 14 1.67 -18.30 8.93
N GLU A 15 2.48 -18.89 9.80
CA GLU A 15 2.07 -19.24 11.16
C GLU A 15 1.62 -18.00 11.95
N VAL A 16 2.39 -16.91 11.88
CA VAL A 16 2.05 -15.64 12.54
C VAL A 16 0.78 -15.03 11.95
N LEU A 17 0.67 -15.02 10.61
CA LEU A 17 -0.48 -14.44 9.91
C LEU A 17 -1.75 -15.26 10.16
N ASP A 18 -1.68 -16.57 10.14
CA ASP A 18 -2.80 -17.48 10.43
C ASP A 18 -3.31 -17.27 11.86
N TYR A 19 -2.40 -17.13 12.82
CA TYR A 19 -2.78 -16.82 14.20
C TYR A 19 -3.47 -15.45 14.30
N ALA A 20 -2.91 -14.42 13.65
CA ALA A 20 -3.51 -13.09 13.61
C ALA A 20 -4.91 -13.10 12.94
N ASN A 21 -5.06 -13.85 11.86
CA ASN A 21 -6.34 -14.01 11.14
C ASN A 21 -7.37 -14.77 11.98
N GLY A 22 -6.94 -15.67 12.87
CA GLY A 22 -7.81 -16.30 13.85
C GLY A 22 -8.36 -15.35 14.93
N LEU A 23 -7.66 -14.25 15.19
CA LEU A 23 -8.07 -13.22 16.15
C LEU A 23 -8.85 -12.06 15.51
N SER A 24 -8.57 -11.73 14.26
CA SER A 24 -9.20 -10.60 13.53
C SER A 24 -9.30 -10.91 12.05
N SER A 25 -10.46 -10.60 11.47
CA SER A 25 -10.67 -10.67 10.02
C SER A 25 -10.22 -9.41 9.26
N HIS A 26 -9.57 -8.45 9.92
CA HIS A 26 -9.24 -7.13 9.37
C HIS A 26 -7.72 -6.85 9.36
N ASN A 27 -6.92 -7.89 9.18
CA ASN A 27 -5.47 -7.76 9.10
C ASN A 27 -5.04 -7.23 7.72
N ILE A 28 -4.07 -6.34 7.70
CA ILE A 28 -3.46 -5.78 6.49
C ILE A 28 -2.01 -6.29 6.43
N LEU A 29 -1.64 -6.91 5.32
CA LEU A 29 -0.24 -7.24 5.03
C LEU A 29 0.46 -6.03 4.43
N HIS A 30 1.56 -5.59 5.05
CA HIS A 30 2.40 -4.51 4.53
C HIS A 30 3.70 -5.05 3.95
N CYS A 31 3.89 -4.86 2.65
CA CYS A 31 5.13 -5.14 1.93
C CYS A 31 5.97 -3.86 1.91
N CYS A 32 6.87 -3.73 2.89
CA CYS A 32 7.59 -2.48 3.14
C CYS A 32 8.60 -2.14 2.04
N GLY A 33 8.48 -0.96 1.44
CA GLY A 33 9.41 -0.41 0.46
C GLY A 33 10.30 0.72 0.99
N TRP A 34 10.42 0.85 2.32
CA TRP A 34 11.14 1.97 2.94
C TRP A 34 12.58 2.14 2.49
N GLY A 35 13.28 1.04 2.21
CA GLY A 35 14.68 1.06 1.74
C GLY A 35 14.87 1.55 0.31
N GLY A 36 13.80 1.68 -0.47
CA GLY A 36 13.83 2.07 -1.88
C GLY A 36 14.24 0.95 -2.84
N ASP A 37 14.56 -0.22 -2.31
CA ASP A 37 14.84 -1.42 -3.12
C ASP A 37 13.58 -2.24 -3.34
N LYS A 38 13.42 -2.80 -4.55
CA LYS A 38 12.31 -3.70 -4.87
C LYS A 38 12.34 -4.96 -4.00
N ASN A 39 11.17 -5.33 -3.52
CA ASN A 39 10.95 -6.58 -2.83
C ASN A 39 10.76 -7.74 -3.83
N ARG A 40 10.77 -8.94 -3.28
CA ARG A 40 10.35 -10.17 -3.98
C ARG A 40 8.87 -10.41 -3.70
N VAL A 41 8.02 -9.49 -4.19
CA VAL A 41 6.57 -9.49 -3.86
C VAL A 41 5.87 -10.80 -4.19
N GLU A 42 6.43 -11.59 -5.12
CA GLU A 42 5.93 -12.91 -5.48
C GLU A 42 5.97 -13.94 -4.35
N VAL A 43 6.73 -13.71 -3.28
CA VAL A 43 6.74 -14.62 -2.12
C VAL A 43 5.53 -14.43 -1.22
N TRP A 44 4.82 -13.29 -1.33
CA TRP A 44 3.65 -12.94 -0.55
C TRP A 44 2.33 -13.05 -1.32
N GLN A 45 2.37 -13.45 -2.59
CA GLN A 45 1.21 -13.47 -3.46
C GLN A 45 0.04 -14.30 -2.91
N ASP A 46 0.34 -15.39 -2.23
CA ASP A 46 -0.62 -16.33 -1.65
C ASP A 46 -0.86 -16.15 -0.14
N TYR A 47 -0.36 -15.06 0.45
CA TYR A 47 -0.61 -14.76 1.87
C TYR A 47 -2.05 -14.28 2.08
N GLU A 48 -2.69 -14.82 3.13
CA GLU A 48 -4.07 -14.49 3.45
C GLU A 48 -4.13 -13.24 4.34
N ALA A 49 -4.66 -12.15 3.79
CA ALA A 49 -4.93 -10.91 4.51
C ALA A 49 -6.19 -10.24 3.95
N ALA A 50 -6.85 -9.41 4.74
CA ALA A 50 -8.05 -8.67 4.33
C ALA A 50 -7.73 -7.59 3.30
N ALA A 51 -6.53 -7.04 3.34
CA ALA A 51 -6.00 -6.09 2.36
C ALA A 51 -4.48 -6.19 2.29
N ILE A 52 -3.92 -5.71 1.18
CA ILE A 52 -2.48 -5.66 0.95
C ILE A 52 -2.06 -4.20 0.77
N ASN A 53 -0.91 -3.84 1.34
CA ASN A 53 -0.25 -2.56 1.13
C ASN A 53 1.18 -2.79 0.65
N TRP A 54 1.59 -2.09 -0.39
CA TRP A 54 2.95 -2.13 -0.93
C TRP A 54 3.39 -0.75 -1.39
N ALA A 55 4.69 -0.58 -1.62
CA ALA A 55 5.27 0.66 -2.12
C ALA A 55 5.12 0.73 -3.65
N VAL A 56 3.99 1.25 -4.13
CA VAL A 56 3.57 1.33 -5.54
C VAL A 56 4.70 1.80 -6.46
N TYR A 57 5.37 2.86 -6.09
CA TYR A 57 6.43 3.48 -6.91
C TYR A 57 7.77 2.76 -6.83
N VAL A 58 8.07 2.11 -5.71
CA VAL A 58 9.29 1.30 -5.56
C VAL A 58 9.17 -0.01 -6.31
N GLU A 59 8.03 -0.67 -6.18
CA GLU A 59 7.74 -1.94 -6.85
C GLU A 59 7.40 -1.75 -8.35
N GLU A 60 7.17 -0.51 -8.81
CA GLU A 60 6.68 -0.18 -10.16
C GLU A 60 5.40 -0.98 -10.50
N MET A 61 4.52 -1.11 -9.53
CA MET A 61 3.29 -1.88 -9.65
C MET A 61 2.12 -1.03 -9.13
N ASP A 62 1.31 -0.51 -10.04
CA ASP A 62 0.14 0.32 -9.71
C ASP A 62 -0.94 -0.47 -8.94
N ILE A 63 -1.90 0.24 -8.37
CA ILE A 63 -2.95 -0.37 -7.54
C ILE A 63 -3.79 -1.39 -8.34
N PRO A 64 -4.28 -1.12 -9.56
CA PRO A 64 -5.00 -2.11 -10.34
C PRO A 64 -4.20 -3.38 -10.61
N SER A 65 -2.96 -3.24 -11.10
CA SER A 65 -2.07 -4.38 -11.40
C SER A 65 -1.72 -5.18 -10.14
N GLY A 66 -1.45 -4.50 -9.03
CA GLY A 66 -1.15 -5.17 -7.77
C GLY A 66 -2.36 -5.92 -7.20
N ARG A 67 -3.56 -5.37 -7.34
CA ARG A 67 -4.78 -6.10 -6.95
C ARG A 67 -4.96 -7.38 -7.76
N GLU A 68 -4.73 -7.33 -9.07
CA GLU A 68 -4.75 -8.54 -9.92
C GLU A 68 -3.69 -9.54 -9.48
N PHE A 69 -2.46 -9.05 -9.28
CA PHE A 69 -1.33 -9.86 -8.82
C PHE A 69 -1.61 -10.58 -7.50
N PHE A 70 -2.23 -9.90 -6.53
CA PHE A 70 -2.60 -10.46 -5.23
C PHE A 70 -3.99 -11.11 -5.20
N GLY A 71 -4.50 -11.59 -6.33
CA GLY A 71 -5.74 -12.38 -6.42
C GLY A 71 -7.03 -11.60 -6.12
N GLY A 72 -7.06 -10.31 -6.44
CA GLY A 72 -8.23 -9.44 -6.26
C GLY A 72 -8.43 -8.92 -4.85
N LYS A 73 -7.46 -9.12 -3.95
CA LYS A 73 -7.54 -8.59 -2.59
C LYS A 73 -7.65 -7.04 -2.59
N PRO A 74 -8.36 -6.45 -1.64
CA PRO A 74 -8.35 -5.02 -1.43
C PRO A 74 -6.92 -4.48 -1.27
N ALA A 75 -6.63 -3.34 -1.91
CA ALA A 75 -5.35 -2.67 -1.81
C ALA A 75 -5.44 -1.42 -0.95
N LEU A 76 -4.41 -1.16 -0.15
CA LEU A 76 -4.21 0.09 0.58
C LEU A 76 -2.96 0.77 0.02
N GLY A 77 -3.02 2.08 -0.27
CA GLY A 77 -1.86 2.82 -0.75
C GLY A 77 -2.20 3.84 -1.84
N GLY A 78 -1.26 4.04 -2.74
CA GLY A 78 -1.38 4.86 -3.95
C GLY A 78 -0.79 6.25 -3.85
N LEU A 79 -0.59 6.79 -2.62
CA LEU A 79 0.04 8.09 -2.43
C LEU A 79 1.54 7.91 -2.13
N ASP A 80 2.37 8.39 -3.05
CA ASP A 80 3.82 8.40 -2.88
C ASP A 80 4.23 9.30 -1.71
N ASN A 81 4.71 8.68 -0.63
CA ASN A 81 5.13 9.32 0.61
C ASN A 81 6.64 9.57 0.69
N ARG A 82 7.40 9.22 -0.35
CA ARG A 82 8.83 9.53 -0.43
C ARG A 82 9.04 11.04 -0.50
N LYS A 83 10.25 11.52 -0.20
CA LYS A 83 10.54 12.96 -0.20
C LYS A 83 10.31 13.66 -1.54
N GLU A 84 10.50 12.95 -2.64
CA GLU A 84 10.20 13.39 -4.00
C GLU A 84 8.74 13.15 -4.42
N GLY A 85 7.99 12.39 -3.64
CA GLY A 85 6.61 11.99 -3.94
C GLY A 85 5.59 13.10 -3.67
N VAL A 86 4.43 12.97 -4.32
CA VAL A 86 3.37 13.99 -4.29
C VAL A 86 2.85 14.26 -2.87
N LEU A 87 2.78 13.24 -2.03
CA LEU A 87 2.28 13.43 -0.66
C LEU A 87 3.24 14.27 0.19
N TYR A 88 4.56 14.20 -0.07
CA TYR A 88 5.57 14.93 0.70
C TYR A 88 5.87 16.30 0.08
N SER A 89 6.14 16.38 -1.20
CA SER A 89 6.63 17.58 -1.89
C SER A 89 5.57 18.36 -2.66
N GLY A 90 4.38 17.78 -2.86
CA GLY A 90 3.30 18.40 -3.63
C GLY A 90 2.65 19.59 -2.91
N ASN A 91 2.17 20.55 -3.70
CA ASN A 91 1.29 21.60 -3.21
C ASN A 91 -0.16 21.08 -3.06
N GLU A 92 -1.05 21.91 -2.52
CA GLU A 92 -2.46 21.54 -2.29
C GLU A 92 -3.16 21.02 -3.55
N GLU A 93 -3.00 21.71 -4.68
CA GLU A 93 -3.66 21.34 -5.94
C GLU A 93 -3.14 20.00 -6.48
N GLU A 94 -1.83 19.78 -6.41
CA GLU A 94 -1.18 18.54 -6.85
C GLU A 94 -1.62 17.34 -6.00
N ILE A 95 -1.69 17.52 -4.68
CA ILE A 95 -2.15 16.48 -3.76
C ILE A 95 -3.63 16.16 -4.01
N ARG A 96 -4.48 17.17 -4.10
CA ARG A 96 -5.91 16.97 -4.40
C ARG A 96 -6.13 16.32 -5.76
N LYS A 97 -5.37 16.72 -6.77
CA LYS A 97 -5.40 16.09 -8.09
C LYS A 97 -5.01 14.62 -8.03
N ALA A 98 -3.92 14.28 -7.34
CA ALA A 98 -3.49 12.90 -7.18
C ALA A 98 -4.55 12.03 -6.50
N VAL A 99 -5.25 12.56 -5.49
CA VAL A 99 -6.39 11.87 -4.84
C VAL A 99 -7.52 11.59 -5.83
N ARG A 100 -7.91 12.57 -6.64
CA ARG A 100 -8.97 12.39 -7.66
C ARG A 100 -8.59 11.31 -8.66
N GLU A 101 -7.39 11.39 -9.22
CA GLU A 101 -6.87 10.44 -10.21
C GLU A 101 -6.80 9.01 -9.66
N LEU A 102 -6.37 8.85 -8.41
CA LEU A 102 -6.33 7.54 -7.75
C LEU A 102 -7.73 6.97 -7.55
N ILE A 103 -8.69 7.76 -7.07
CA ILE A 103 -10.08 7.30 -6.86
C ILE A 103 -10.75 6.99 -8.20
N GLU A 104 -10.49 7.79 -9.24
CA GLU A 104 -11.00 7.54 -10.59
C GLU A 104 -10.45 6.22 -11.16
N THR A 105 -9.14 5.99 -11.01
CA THR A 105 -8.45 4.81 -11.54
C THR A 105 -8.80 3.54 -10.77
N CYS A 106 -8.82 3.60 -9.44
CA CYS A 106 -8.96 2.44 -8.57
C CYS A 106 -10.42 2.12 -8.21
N GLY A 107 -11.31 3.09 -8.36
CA GLY A 107 -12.71 3.00 -7.94
C GLY A 107 -12.89 3.09 -6.41
N LYS A 108 -14.15 3.05 -5.96
CA LYS A 108 -14.53 3.20 -4.55
C LYS A 108 -14.69 1.87 -3.80
N LYS A 109 -14.38 0.74 -4.43
CA LYS A 109 -14.49 -0.60 -3.83
C LYS A 109 -13.22 -1.40 -4.00
N GLY A 110 -12.79 -2.06 -2.93
CA GLY A 110 -11.55 -2.84 -2.92
C GLY A 110 -10.29 -1.98 -2.98
N PHE A 111 -10.41 -0.70 -2.61
CA PHE A 111 -9.32 0.25 -2.52
C PHE A 111 -9.47 1.10 -1.24
N LEU A 112 -8.39 1.20 -0.48
CA LEU A 112 -8.24 2.08 0.67
C LEU A 112 -7.18 3.12 0.32
N LEU A 113 -7.59 4.37 0.14
CA LEU A 113 -6.67 5.46 -0.14
C LEU A 113 -5.72 5.66 1.05
N GLY A 114 -4.44 5.64 0.80
CA GLY A 114 -3.42 5.79 1.83
C GLY A 114 -2.04 6.03 1.26
N ALA A 115 -1.08 6.18 2.14
CA ALA A 115 0.32 6.22 1.77
C ALA A 115 0.84 4.82 1.42
N ASP A 116 1.82 4.75 0.54
CA ASP A 116 2.43 3.49 0.11
C ASP A 116 3.25 2.82 1.21
N CYS A 117 3.79 3.62 2.12
CA CYS A 117 4.60 3.17 3.25
C CYS A 117 4.45 4.14 4.43
N THR A 118 5.36 4.03 5.39
CA THR A 118 5.43 4.92 6.56
C THR A 118 5.50 6.39 6.15
N ILE A 119 4.60 7.19 6.69
CA ILE A 119 4.61 8.64 6.48
C ILE A 119 5.78 9.24 7.26
N PRO A 120 6.68 10.01 6.63
CA PRO A 120 7.76 10.71 7.32
C PRO A 120 7.24 11.63 8.44
N GLY A 121 7.92 11.63 9.59
CA GLY A 121 7.48 12.41 10.75
C GLY A 121 7.55 13.93 10.56
N ASP A 122 8.25 14.39 9.54
CA ASP A 122 8.40 15.80 9.14
C ASP A 122 7.45 16.21 7.98
N LEU A 123 6.56 15.30 7.53
CA LEU A 123 5.56 15.63 6.54
C LEU A 123 4.54 16.64 7.11
N PRO A 124 4.25 17.75 6.40
CA PRO A 124 3.29 18.75 6.87
C PRO A 124 1.89 18.14 7.10
N ALA A 125 1.32 18.36 8.26
CA ALA A 125 0.00 17.81 8.61
C ALA A 125 -1.13 18.28 7.69
N GLU A 126 -0.99 19.47 7.07
CA GLU A 126 -1.91 19.97 6.06
C GLU A 126 -1.99 19.10 4.82
N HIS A 127 -0.92 18.43 4.40
CA HIS A 127 -0.93 17.52 3.25
C HIS A 127 -1.89 16.34 3.49
N VAL A 128 -1.85 15.76 4.68
CA VAL A 128 -2.81 14.70 5.07
C VAL A 128 -4.24 15.25 5.13
N ARG A 129 -4.41 16.49 5.62
CA ARG A 129 -5.73 17.12 5.66
C ARG A 129 -6.30 17.34 4.26
N TRP A 130 -5.51 17.82 3.29
CA TRP A 130 -5.95 17.98 1.90
C TRP A 130 -6.38 16.65 1.26
N VAL A 131 -5.65 15.57 1.54
CA VAL A 131 -6.04 14.20 1.11
C VAL A 131 -7.42 13.84 1.67
N LEU A 132 -7.64 14.02 2.98
CA LEU A 132 -8.89 13.66 3.63
C LEU A 132 -10.08 14.51 3.16
N GLU A 133 -9.87 15.81 2.99
CA GLU A 133 -10.90 16.74 2.49
C GLU A 133 -11.30 16.38 1.07
N GLU A 134 -10.32 16.16 0.18
CA GLU A 134 -10.59 15.80 -1.22
C GLU A 134 -11.30 14.45 -1.32
N ALA A 135 -10.81 13.44 -0.63
CA ALA A 135 -11.42 12.10 -0.66
C ALA A 135 -12.88 12.09 -0.15
N ARG A 136 -13.25 13.02 0.76
CA ARG A 136 -14.61 13.16 1.27
C ARG A 136 -15.53 13.94 0.34
N SER A 137 -14.98 14.68 -0.60
CA SER A 137 -15.75 15.52 -1.54
C SER A 137 -16.22 14.75 -2.78
N ILE A 138 -15.64 13.57 -3.02
CA ILE A 138 -15.93 12.68 -4.14
C ILE A 138 -16.94 11.60 -3.71
#